data_50b5a9c7bc0afc5a72290d029208406b
#
_entry.id   50b5a9c7bc0afc5a72290d029208406b
#
_cell.length_a   1.000
_cell.length_b   1.000
_cell.length_c   1.000
_cell.angle_alpha   90.00
_cell.angle_beta   90.00
_cell.angle_gamma   90.00
#
_symmetry.space_group_name_H-M   'P 1'
#
loop_
_entity.id
_entity.type
_entity.pdbx_description
1 polymer ?
#
loop_
_entity_poly.entity_id
_entity_poly.type
_entity_poly.pdbx_seq_one_letter_code
_entity_poly.pdbx_strand_id
1 'polypeptide(L)'
;MEGLTFLVVEDSPTMRQLISFSLKRFKGCKIVEAVDGVDALKKLSSDKVDMILTDINMPVMDGLKLVSLVRQNPELKAIPIIIITTEGADEDRQRALALGADAYIAKPIQSSHLIKTIQELIPTPQ
;
A
#
# COMPACT_ATOMS: atom_id res chain seq x y z
N MET A 1 3.82 -17.18 1.90
CA MET A 1 4.33 -17.13 0.53
C MET A 1 5.61 -16.32 0.49
N GLU A 2 6.62 -16.87 -0.16
CA GLU A 2 7.90 -16.17 -0.29
C GLU A 2 7.94 -15.36 -1.54
N GLY A 3 8.81 -14.36 -1.53
CA GLY A 3 9.06 -13.60 -2.73
C GLY A 3 8.02 -12.55 -3.08
N LEU A 4 7.24 -12.12 -2.10
CA LEU A 4 6.28 -11.05 -2.33
C LEU A 4 6.99 -9.74 -2.61
N THR A 5 6.44 -8.95 -3.52
CA THR A 5 6.94 -7.61 -3.80
C THR A 5 5.92 -6.60 -3.32
N PHE A 6 6.33 -5.73 -2.41
CA PHE A 6 5.48 -4.68 -1.86
C PHE A 6 5.89 -3.33 -2.46
N LEU A 7 4.90 -2.53 -2.81
CA LEU A 7 5.14 -1.13 -3.19
C LEU A 7 4.70 -0.27 -2.02
N VAL A 8 5.63 0.47 -1.44
CA VAL A 8 5.36 1.37 -0.32
C VAL A 8 5.38 2.80 -0.84
N VAL A 9 4.24 3.47 -0.78
CA VAL A 9 4.08 4.83 -1.31
C VAL A 9 3.89 5.78 -0.14
N GLU A 10 4.90 6.59 0.12
CA GLU A 10 4.91 7.46 1.29
C GLU A 10 5.95 8.56 1.08
N ASP A 11 5.56 9.82 1.23
CA ASP A 11 6.49 10.91 1.00
C ASP A 11 7.47 11.15 2.14
N SER A 12 7.17 10.66 3.35
CA SER A 12 8.07 10.79 4.50
C SER A 12 9.10 9.66 4.50
N PRO A 13 10.39 9.97 4.42
CA PRO A 13 11.41 8.92 4.47
C PRO A 13 11.38 8.12 5.76
N THR A 14 11.11 8.77 6.88
CA THR A 14 11.05 8.08 8.16
C THR A 14 9.91 7.07 8.19
N MET A 15 8.76 7.47 7.71
CA MET A 15 7.61 6.58 7.68
C MET A 15 7.81 5.43 6.69
N ARG A 16 8.43 5.72 5.53
CA ARG A 16 8.75 4.65 4.58
C ARG A 16 9.65 3.61 5.23
N GLN A 17 10.66 4.04 5.98
CA GLN A 17 11.55 3.11 6.65
C GLN A 17 10.82 2.27 7.69
N LEU A 18 9.90 2.87 8.42
CA LEU A 18 9.15 2.16 9.43
C LEU A 18 8.28 1.09 8.80
N ILE A 19 7.58 1.42 7.74
CA ILE A 19 6.75 0.46 7.03
C ILE A 19 7.61 -0.65 6.45
N SER A 20 8.71 -0.29 5.78
CA SER A 20 9.59 -1.27 5.17
C SER A 20 10.18 -2.22 6.19
N PHE A 21 10.55 -1.69 7.36
CA PHE A 21 11.09 -2.53 8.42
C PHE A 21 10.07 -3.58 8.86
N SER A 22 8.81 -3.17 9.01
CA SER A 22 7.75 -4.10 9.40
C SER A 22 7.54 -5.20 8.36
N LEU A 23 7.70 -4.86 7.07
CA LEU A 23 7.48 -5.81 6.00
C LEU A 23 8.57 -6.88 5.91
N LYS A 24 9.72 -6.64 6.51
CA LYS A 24 10.82 -7.59 6.43
C LYS A 24 10.53 -8.90 7.13
N ARG A 25 9.43 -8.98 7.87
CA ARG A 25 9.01 -10.25 8.44
C ARG A 25 8.57 -11.26 7.39
N PHE A 26 8.25 -10.79 6.19
CA PHE A 26 7.88 -11.70 5.11
C PHE A 26 9.16 -12.12 4.38
N LYS A 27 9.48 -13.41 4.50
CA LYS A 27 10.73 -13.94 3.96
C LYS A 27 10.82 -13.72 2.46
N GLY A 28 12.00 -13.31 2.04
CA GLY A 28 12.27 -13.13 0.62
C GLY A 28 11.52 -12.00 -0.03
N CYS A 29 10.91 -11.11 0.75
CA CYS A 29 10.14 -10.03 0.17
C CYS A 29 11.07 -8.99 -0.47
N LYS A 30 10.55 -8.36 -1.50
CA LYS A 30 11.19 -7.22 -2.14
C LYS A 30 10.34 -5.99 -1.85
N ILE A 31 10.98 -4.90 -1.53
CA ILE A 31 10.28 -3.65 -1.23
C ILE A 31 10.68 -2.61 -2.25
N VAL A 32 9.70 -2.08 -2.96
CA VAL A 32 9.86 -0.99 -3.91
C VAL A 32 9.26 0.25 -3.24
N GLU A 33 9.98 1.36 -3.25
CA GLU A 33 9.53 2.58 -2.59
C GLU A 33 9.17 3.64 -3.61
N ALA A 34 8.14 4.40 -3.30
CA ALA A 34 7.73 5.52 -4.12
C ALA A 34 7.38 6.69 -3.20
N VAL A 35 7.60 7.90 -3.68
CA VAL A 35 7.42 9.11 -2.86
C VAL A 35 6.07 9.78 -3.06
N ASP A 36 5.35 9.43 -4.11
CA ASP A 36 4.01 9.95 -4.37
C ASP A 36 3.31 9.04 -5.38
N GLY A 37 2.08 9.40 -5.75
CA GLY A 37 1.29 8.58 -6.66
C GLY A 37 1.85 8.48 -8.06
N VAL A 38 2.48 9.54 -8.55
CA VAL A 38 3.06 9.50 -9.89
C VAL A 38 4.26 8.56 -9.91
N ASP A 39 5.11 8.67 -8.89
CA ASP A 39 6.26 7.77 -8.76
C ASP A 39 5.79 6.31 -8.63
N ALA A 40 4.70 6.10 -7.89
CA ALA A 40 4.12 4.77 -7.73
C ALA A 40 3.70 4.18 -9.08
N LEU A 41 3.04 4.98 -9.91
CA LEU A 41 2.62 4.49 -11.22
C LEU A 41 3.81 4.13 -12.10
N LYS A 42 4.90 4.90 -12.01
CA LYS A 42 6.12 4.55 -12.72
C LYS A 42 6.67 3.20 -12.28
N LYS A 43 6.69 2.97 -10.97
CA LYS A 43 7.18 1.71 -10.43
C LYS A 43 6.29 0.55 -10.86
N LEU A 44 4.98 0.77 -10.88
CA LEU A 44 4.03 -0.27 -11.28
C LEU A 44 4.16 -0.63 -12.75
N SER A 45 4.65 0.27 -13.57
CA SER A 45 4.83 -0.02 -15.00
C SER A 45 6.10 -0.84 -15.26
N SER A 46 7.05 -0.84 -14.34
CA SER A 46 8.31 -1.54 -14.54
C SER A 46 8.51 -2.74 -13.61
N ASP A 47 7.79 -2.80 -12.51
CA ASP A 47 7.96 -3.87 -11.53
C ASP A 47 6.65 -4.60 -11.31
N LYS A 48 6.74 -5.92 -11.18
CA LYS A 48 5.57 -6.67 -10.77
C LYS A 48 5.39 -6.52 -9.27
N VAL A 49 4.24 -6.04 -8.84
CA VAL A 49 3.95 -5.75 -7.44
C VAL A 49 2.79 -6.63 -6.97
N ASP A 50 2.95 -7.21 -5.79
CA ASP A 50 1.93 -8.09 -5.23
C ASP A 50 1.00 -7.37 -4.26
N MET A 51 1.41 -6.23 -3.71
CA MET A 51 0.59 -5.46 -2.78
C MET A 51 1.08 -4.03 -2.74
N ILE A 52 0.13 -3.10 -2.62
CA ILE A 52 0.43 -1.67 -2.51
C ILE A 52 0.05 -1.19 -1.12
N LEU A 53 0.97 -0.49 -0.45
CA LEU A 53 0.69 0.19 0.80
C LEU A 53 0.93 1.67 0.55
N THR A 54 -0.10 2.49 0.71
CA THR A 54 0.02 3.90 0.35
C THR A 54 -0.64 4.81 1.37
N ASP A 55 -0.02 5.96 1.61
CA ASP A 55 -0.63 7.04 2.37
C ASP A 55 -1.66 7.73 1.46
N ILE A 56 -2.56 8.47 2.06
CA ILE A 56 -3.50 9.31 1.32
C ILE A 56 -2.88 10.67 1.03
N ASN A 57 -2.29 11.29 2.05
CA ASN A 57 -1.83 12.68 1.95
C ASN A 57 -0.41 12.75 1.43
N MET A 58 -0.27 12.95 0.14
CA MET A 58 1.02 13.05 -0.52
C MET A 58 0.98 14.18 -1.53
N PRO A 59 2.15 14.78 -1.84
CA PRO A 59 2.17 15.81 -2.87
C PRO A 59 1.98 15.20 -4.26
N VAL A 60 1.70 16.04 -5.22
CA VAL A 60 1.58 15.70 -6.64
C VAL A 60 0.37 14.84 -6.94
N MET A 61 0.32 13.62 -6.42
CA MET A 61 -0.85 12.76 -6.57
C MET A 61 -1.08 12.03 -5.25
N ASP A 62 -2.27 12.22 -4.67
CA ASP A 62 -2.57 11.59 -3.38
C ASP A 62 -2.97 10.12 -3.54
N GLY A 63 -3.10 9.44 -2.40
CA GLY A 63 -3.38 8.02 -2.39
C GLY A 63 -4.75 7.66 -2.92
N LEU A 64 -5.74 8.52 -2.73
CA LEU A 64 -7.08 8.23 -3.25
C LEU A 64 -7.09 8.20 -4.76
N LYS A 65 -6.39 9.15 -5.38
CA LYS A 65 -6.28 9.17 -6.83
C LYS A 65 -5.51 7.95 -7.33
N LEU A 66 -4.46 7.58 -6.60
CA LEU A 66 -3.69 6.39 -6.96
C LEU A 66 -4.56 5.14 -6.94
N VAL A 67 -5.36 4.96 -5.88
CA VAL A 67 -6.27 3.81 -5.79
C VAL A 67 -7.21 3.78 -7.00
N SER A 68 -7.79 4.93 -7.33
CA SER A 68 -8.70 5.01 -8.44
C SER A 68 -8.05 4.59 -9.76
N LEU A 69 -6.83 5.08 -10.01
CA LEU A 69 -6.13 4.76 -11.26
C LEU A 69 -5.73 3.30 -11.33
N VAL A 70 -5.31 2.72 -10.21
CA VAL A 70 -4.96 1.30 -10.17
C VAL A 70 -6.17 0.44 -10.47
N ARG A 71 -7.32 0.78 -9.88
CA ARG A 71 -8.53 -0.02 -10.08
C ARG A 71 -9.10 0.12 -11.49
N GLN A 72 -8.77 1.20 -12.20
CA GLN A 72 -9.21 1.37 -13.58
C GLN A 72 -8.28 0.72 -14.59
N ASN A 73 -7.11 0.27 -14.16
CA ASN A 73 -6.12 -0.33 -15.05
C ASN A 73 -6.30 -1.85 -15.06
N PRO A 74 -6.63 -2.45 -16.22
CA PRO A 74 -6.88 -3.89 -16.27
C PRO A 74 -5.73 -4.76 -15.79
N GLU A 75 -4.49 -4.27 -15.90
CA GLU A 75 -3.33 -5.03 -15.49
C GLU A 75 -3.03 -4.90 -14.00
N LEU A 76 -3.59 -3.87 -13.36
CA LEU A 76 -3.27 -3.57 -11.96
C LEU A 76 -4.45 -3.75 -11.02
N LYS A 77 -5.66 -3.85 -11.54
CA LYS A 77 -6.87 -3.74 -10.73
C LYS A 77 -7.04 -4.84 -9.69
N ALA A 78 -6.32 -5.93 -9.81
CA ALA A 78 -6.43 -7.03 -8.85
C ALA A 78 -5.42 -6.94 -7.71
N ILE A 79 -4.50 -5.97 -7.74
CA ILE A 79 -3.48 -5.84 -6.70
C ILE A 79 -4.12 -5.35 -5.40
N PRO A 80 -3.93 -6.06 -4.29
CA PRO A 80 -4.45 -5.58 -3.01
C PRO A 80 -3.83 -4.25 -2.60
N ILE A 81 -4.64 -3.36 -2.04
CA ILE A 81 -4.20 -2.03 -1.63
C ILE A 81 -4.57 -1.80 -0.18
N ILE A 82 -3.58 -1.44 0.64
CA ILE A 82 -3.77 -1.03 2.02
C ILE A 82 -3.49 0.47 2.11
N ILE A 83 -4.44 1.21 2.65
CA ILE A 83 -4.24 2.63 2.94
C ILE A 83 -3.67 2.78 4.34
N ILE A 84 -2.57 3.52 4.46
CA ILE A 84 -1.95 3.79 5.75
C ILE A 84 -1.86 5.30 5.89
N THR A 85 -2.64 5.88 6.80
CA THR A 85 -2.70 7.33 6.87
C THR A 85 -2.91 7.80 8.30
N THR A 86 -2.70 9.09 8.51
CA THR A 86 -2.94 9.72 9.81
C THR A 86 -4.39 9.54 10.15
N GLU A 87 -4.64 9.20 11.41
CA GLU A 87 -5.96 8.98 11.80
C GLU A 87 -6.82 10.16 11.53
N GLY A 88 -7.98 9.94 11.24
CA GLY A 88 -8.73 10.98 11.01
C GLY A 88 -10.06 10.81 10.59
N ALA A 89 -10.25 11.06 9.44
CA ALA A 89 -11.55 11.23 9.01
C ALA A 89 -12.12 9.91 8.59
N ASP A 90 -13.24 9.52 9.22
CA ASP A 90 -14.00 8.40 8.71
C ASP A 90 -14.34 8.60 7.25
N GLU A 91 -14.47 9.85 6.83
CA GLU A 91 -14.75 10.16 5.43
C GLU A 91 -13.65 9.68 4.50
N ASP A 92 -12.39 9.88 4.89
CA ASP A 92 -11.28 9.42 4.07
C ASP A 92 -11.24 7.90 3.99
N ARG A 93 -11.52 7.25 5.12
CA ARG A 93 -11.57 5.80 5.16
C ARG A 93 -12.66 5.29 4.23
N GLN A 94 -13.86 5.85 4.35
CA GLN A 94 -14.99 5.41 3.53
C GLN A 94 -14.72 5.67 2.06
N ARG A 95 -14.12 6.82 1.76
CA ARG A 95 -13.81 7.18 0.38
C ARG A 95 -12.79 6.21 -0.22
N ALA A 96 -11.74 5.88 0.56
CA ALA A 96 -10.73 4.95 0.09
C ALA A 96 -11.32 3.57 -0.20
N LEU A 97 -12.15 3.08 0.72
CA LEU A 97 -12.77 1.78 0.53
C LEU A 97 -13.74 1.78 -0.65
N ALA A 98 -14.48 2.88 -0.81
CA ALA A 98 -15.41 3.00 -1.93
C ALA A 98 -14.68 3.02 -3.28
N LEU A 99 -13.46 3.55 -3.31
CA LEU A 99 -12.66 3.58 -4.53
C LEU A 99 -11.99 2.23 -4.81
N GLY A 100 -12.00 1.31 -3.85
CA GLY A 100 -11.48 -0.02 -4.07
C GLY A 100 -10.29 -0.43 -3.23
N ALA A 101 -9.94 0.35 -2.19
CA ALA A 101 -8.92 -0.09 -1.25
C ALA A 101 -9.44 -1.29 -0.46
N ASP A 102 -8.55 -2.21 -0.12
CA ASP A 102 -8.94 -3.43 0.56
C ASP A 102 -8.89 -3.30 2.07
N ALA A 103 -8.07 -2.39 2.58
CA ALA A 103 -7.94 -2.21 4.02
C ALA A 103 -7.45 -0.80 4.32
N TYR A 104 -7.62 -0.40 5.56
CA TYR A 104 -7.25 0.92 6.05
C TYR A 104 -6.58 0.77 7.40
N ILE A 105 -5.40 1.34 7.56
CA ILE A 105 -4.67 1.32 8.81
C ILE A 105 -4.32 2.74 9.21
N ALA A 106 -4.69 3.11 10.43
CA ALA A 106 -4.40 4.44 10.95
C ALA A 106 -3.02 4.48 11.57
N LYS A 107 -2.33 5.60 11.40
CA LYS A 107 -1.07 5.86 12.10
C LYS A 107 -1.39 6.26 13.54
N PRO A 108 -0.54 5.90 14.51
CA PRO A 108 0.76 5.24 14.36
C PRO A 108 0.59 3.75 14.07
N ILE A 109 1.47 3.26 13.21
CA ILE A 109 1.40 1.88 12.75
C ILE A 109 1.91 0.93 13.83
N GLN A 110 1.11 -0.10 14.08
CA GLN A 110 1.56 -1.21 14.93
C GLN A 110 1.91 -2.36 14.01
N SER A 111 3.14 -2.84 14.10
CA SER A 111 3.63 -3.86 13.17
C SER A 111 2.77 -5.12 13.19
N SER A 112 2.33 -5.55 14.37
CA SER A 112 1.51 -6.76 14.45
C SER A 112 0.20 -6.62 13.72
N HIS A 113 -0.43 -5.44 13.81
CA HIS A 113 -1.69 -5.19 13.11
C HIS A 113 -1.47 -5.13 11.60
N LEU A 114 -0.39 -4.47 11.17
CA LEU A 114 -0.07 -4.39 9.75
C LEU A 114 0.17 -5.77 9.16
N ILE A 115 0.96 -6.59 9.84
CA ILE A 115 1.28 -7.92 9.35
C ILE A 115 0.03 -8.79 9.27
N LYS A 116 -0.83 -8.71 10.29
CA LYS A 116 -2.06 -9.47 10.27
C LYS A 116 -2.94 -9.06 9.10
N THR A 117 -3.05 -7.76 8.84
CA THR A 117 -3.85 -7.25 7.75
C THR A 117 -3.31 -7.74 6.41
N ILE A 118 -2.00 -7.71 6.25
CA ILE A 118 -1.38 -8.21 5.02
C ILE A 118 -1.67 -9.70 4.84
N GLN A 119 -1.54 -10.48 5.90
CA GLN A 119 -1.77 -11.92 5.82
C GLN A 119 -3.20 -12.25 5.42
N GLU A 120 -4.16 -11.42 5.83
CA GLU A 120 -5.55 -11.62 5.46
C GLU A 120 -5.81 -11.35 3.98
N LEU A 121 -4.98 -10.51 3.36
CA LEU A 121 -5.16 -10.14 1.96
C LEU A 121 -4.35 -11.00 0.99
N ILE A 122 -3.37 -11.74 1.49
CA ILE A 122 -2.55 -12.61 0.65
C ILE A 122 -3.24 -13.97 0.53
N PRO A 123 -3.31 -14.53 -0.68
CA PRO A 123 -3.83 -15.89 -0.83
C PRO A 123 -2.99 -16.85 -0.01
N THR A 124 -3.65 -17.65 0.80
CA THR A 124 -2.95 -18.61 1.66
C THR A 124 -2.51 -19.80 0.83
N PRO A 125 -1.23 -20.14 0.84
CA PRO A 125 -0.80 -21.35 0.12
C PRO A 125 -1.33 -22.58 0.83
N GLN A 126 -1.64 -23.58 0.06
CA GLN A 126 -2.16 -24.82 0.58
C GLN A 126 -1.06 -25.85 0.73
#